data_f8ddff255824c3e9951e61069dcb1977
#
_entry.id   f8ddff255824c3e9951e61069dcb1977
#
_cell.length_a   1.000
_cell.length_b   1.000
_cell.length_c   1.000
_cell.angle_alpha   90.00
_cell.angle_beta   90.00
_cell.angle_gamma   90.00
#
_symmetry.space_group_name_H-M   'P 1'
#
loop_
_entity.id
_entity.type
_entity.pdbx_description
1 polymer ?
#
loop_
_entity_poly.entity_id
_entity_poly.type
_entity_poly.pdbx_seq_one_letter_code
_entity_poly.pdbx_strand_id
1 'polypeptide(L)'
;MALFKIKTSGNKSTVCFCGIPFCTVKHGNSEIERMIDEKFNMLFYTVLPALKKHENVFAKYKNSLKGKEVVLFATGPTCNFFHAMPDKTYVGVNSAYLKQNVKLDYLFVEDRYPTIANGIADIKKYPCKKFYGVHYMQPAGEPFSSISQDDLSDDAEQFYFLNYDPEELGFFARMNADITTRPLTTYGSVAFTAMDFILWTHPKRVWLVGCDCAATGHFDAVTDKFKRAACNTNAVATMKKGWLFYQEFAGRHYPETEIVSINPVGLKGVFRDVYTESYLNEHPEIDRAAVEVLREDA
;
A
#
# COMPACT_ATOMS: atom_id res chain seq x y z
N MET A 1 -13.83 31.08 4.12
CA MET A 1 -15.12 30.50 3.73
C MET A 1 -15.24 29.15 4.41
N ALA A 2 -16.29 28.91 5.20
CA ALA A 2 -16.40 27.63 5.92
C ALA A 2 -16.68 26.51 4.89
N LEU A 3 -15.76 25.55 4.77
CA LEU A 3 -15.87 24.38 3.91
C LEU A 3 -17.14 23.56 4.19
N PHE A 4 -17.56 23.56 5.46
CA PHE A 4 -18.77 22.87 5.91
C PHE A 4 -19.73 23.83 6.62
N LYS A 5 -21.00 23.63 6.40
CA LYS A 5 -22.07 24.34 7.10
C LYS A 5 -23.20 23.38 7.42
N ILE A 6 -23.63 23.38 8.67
CA ILE A 6 -24.86 22.68 9.06
C ILE A 6 -26.01 23.67 9.04
N LYS A 7 -27.09 23.35 8.33
CA LYS A 7 -28.34 24.08 8.32
C LYS A 7 -29.39 23.25 9.03
N THR A 8 -29.94 23.76 10.12
CA THR A 8 -31.01 23.09 10.87
C THR A 8 -32.35 23.80 10.55
N SER A 9 -33.37 23.03 10.22
CA SER A 9 -34.71 23.52 9.98
C SER A 9 -35.73 22.52 10.53
N GLY A 10 -36.41 22.91 11.59
CA GLY A 10 -37.33 22.03 12.31
C GLY A 10 -36.62 20.79 12.86
N ASN A 11 -37.15 19.61 12.51
CA ASN A 11 -36.56 18.32 12.90
C ASN A 11 -35.58 17.74 11.86
N LYS A 12 -34.96 18.57 11.05
CA LYS A 12 -33.99 18.16 10.04
C LYS A 12 -32.71 18.98 10.15
N SER A 13 -31.57 18.33 10.09
CA SER A 13 -30.28 18.96 9.86
C SER A 13 -29.73 18.57 8.52
N THR A 14 -29.28 19.56 7.74
CA THR A 14 -28.63 19.35 6.44
C THR A 14 -27.17 19.75 6.56
N VAL A 15 -26.29 18.84 6.26
CA VAL A 15 -24.86 19.08 6.13
C VAL A 15 -24.57 19.54 4.71
N CYS A 16 -23.92 20.68 4.58
CA CYS A 16 -23.51 21.23 3.30
C CYS A 16 -21.99 21.26 3.21
N PHE A 17 -21.44 20.79 2.10
CA PHE A 17 -20.02 20.91 1.75
C PHE A 17 -19.87 21.93 0.64
N CYS A 18 -19.06 22.96 0.85
CA CYS A 18 -18.91 24.07 -0.10
C CYS A 18 -20.24 24.69 -0.55
N GLY A 19 -21.25 24.70 0.35
CA GLY A 19 -22.60 25.20 0.05
C GLY A 19 -23.55 24.20 -0.60
N ILE A 20 -23.08 23.02 -1.02
CA ILE A 20 -23.88 21.97 -1.62
C ILE A 20 -24.41 21.06 -0.50
N PRO A 21 -25.72 20.73 -0.46
CA PRO A 21 -26.27 19.78 0.48
C PRO A 21 -25.66 18.40 0.27
N PHE A 22 -25.04 17.84 1.30
CA PHE A 22 -24.42 16.53 1.25
C PHE A 22 -25.32 15.43 1.81
N CYS A 23 -25.96 15.70 2.94
CA CYS A 23 -26.95 14.82 3.51
C CYS A 23 -27.97 15.62 4.35
N THR A 24 -29.18 15.08 4.48
CA THR A 24 -30.21 15.65 5.37
C THR A 24 -30.70 14.54 6.29
N VAL A 25 -30.69 14.80 7.59
CA VAL A 25 -31.11 13.88 8.63
C VAL A 25 -32.34 14.40 9.33
N LYS A 26 -33.32 13.55 9.57
CA LYS A 26 -34.44 13.85 10.46
C LYS A 26 -34.04 13.54 11.89
N HIS A 27 -34.24 14.53 12.76
CA HIS A 27 -34.05 14.33 14.19
C HIS A 27 -35.09 13.34 14.75
N GLY A 28 -34.69 12.57 15.74
CA GLY A 28 -35.55 11.59 16.42
C GLY A 28 -35.12 10.15 16.27
N ASN A 29 -34.01 9.91 15.53
CA ASN A 29 -33.36 8.61 15.56
C ASN A 29 -31.95 8.78 16.17
N SER A 30 -31.84 8.50 17.47
CA SER A 30 -30.60 8.68 18.24
C SER A 30 -29.41 7.90 17.67
N GLU A 31 -29.68 6.80 17.00
CA GLU A 31 -28.64 5.98 16.36
C GLU A 31 -28.05 6.67 15.12
N ILE A 32 -28.90 7.27 14.31
CA ILE A 32 -28.46 8.04 13.12
C ILE A 32 -27.70 9.29 13.56
N GLU A 33 -28.18 10.01 14.59
CA GLU A 33 -27.47 11.18 15.13
C GLU A 33 -26.09 10.79 15.65
N ARG A 34 -26.00 9.70 16.42
CA ARG A 34 -24.72 9.16 16.90
C ARG A 34 -23.78 8.78 15.74
N MET A 35 -24.29 8.09 14.73
CA MET A 35 -23.49 7.72 13.54
C MET A 35 -22.99 8.95 12.79
N ILE A 36 -23.78 10.01 12.70
CA ILE A 36 -23.37 11.27 12.05
C ILE A 36 -22.29 11.96 12.86
N ASP A 37 -22.48 12.10 14.18
CA ASP A 37 -21.51 12.71 15.06
C ASP A 37 -20.19 11.91 15.05
N GLU A 38 -20.23 10.61 15.07
CA GLU A 38 -19.05 9.74 14.95
C GLU A 38 -18.32 9.95 13.61
N LYS A 39 -19.06 9.98 12.50
CA LYS A 39 -18.47 10.23 11.17
C LYS A 39 -17.94 11.65 11.03
N PHE A 40 -18.62 12.63 11.61
CA PHE A 40 -18.15 14.02 11.64
C PHE A 40 -16.88 14.17 12.47
N ASN A 41 -16.88 13.63 13.69
CA ASN A 41 -15.72 13.67 14.57
C ASN A 41 -14.53 12.98 13.90
N MET A 42 -14.75 11.85 13.27
CA MET A 42 -13.74 11.16 12.48
C MET A 42 -13.19 12.07 11.37
N LEU A 43 -14.05 12.68 10.57
CA LEU A 43 -13.63 13.53 9.46
C LEU A 43 -12.79 14.72 9.95
N PHE A 44 -13.27 15.46 10.96
CA PHE A 44 -12.64 16.70 11.40
C PHE A 44 -11.41 16.51 12.26
N TYR A 45 -11.44 15.56 13.19
CA TYR A 45 -10.36 15.40 14.16
C TYR A 45 -9.30 14.40 13.73
N THR A 46 -9.59 13.62 12.73
CA THR A 46 -8.68 12.59 12.27
C THR A 46 -8.32 12.75 10.78
N VAL A 47 -9.31 12.76 9.86
CA VAL A 47 -9.05 12.76 8.41
C VAL A 47 -8.35 14.03 7.94
N LEU A 48 -8.88 15.20 8.28
CA LEU A 48 -8.32 16.45 7.78
C LEU A 48 -6.89 16.74 8.29
N PRO A 49 -6.55 16.53 9.58
CA PRO A 49 -5.17 16.63 10.04
C PRO A 49 -4.22 15.63 9.36
N ALA A 50 -4.72 14.42 9.12
CA ALA A 50 -3.96 13.40 8.43
C ALA A 50 -3.64 13.78 6.99
N LEU A 51 -4.63 14.27 6.24
CA LEU A 51 -4.46 14.70 4.85
C LEU A 51 -3.44 15.84 4.73
N LYS A 52 -3.45 16.80 5.64
CA LYS A 52 -2.44 17.86 5.67
C LYS A 52 -1.02 17.31 5.87
N LYS A 53 -0.89 16.26 6.68
CA LYS A 53 0.39 15.57 6.88
C LYS A 53 0.83 14.83 5.61
N HIS A 54 -0.11 14.18 4.91
CA HIS A 54 0.16 13.53 3.63
C HIS A 54 0.66 14.49 2.56
N GLU A 55 0.08 15.68 2.46
CA GLU A 55 0.55 16.71 1.54
C GLU A 55 2.04 17.01 1.78
N ASN A 56 2.42 17.25 3.02
CA ASN A 56 3.82 17.54 3.37
C ASN A 56 4.76 16.36 3.07
N VAL A 57 4.28 15.12 3.22
CA VAL A 57 5.08 13.91 2.99
C VAL A 57 5.23 13.63 1.50
N PHE A 58 4.14 13.61 0.73
CA PHE A 58 4.12 13.06 -0.61
C PHE A 58 4.20 14.08 -1.75
N ALA A 59 3.89 15.35 -1.54
CA ALA A 59 3.89 16.36 -2.61
C ALA A 59 5.26 16.44 -3.34
N LYS A 60 6.35 16.37 -2.58
CA LYS A 60 7.72 16.43 -3.10
C LYS A 60 8.13 15.23 -3.99
N TYR A 61 7.39 14.14 -3.92
CA TYR A 61 7.67 12.93 -4.71
C TYR A 61 6.86 12.84 -6.01
N LYS A 62 5.93 13.76 -6.25
CA LYS A 62 5.16 13.77 -7.49
C LYS A 62 6.09 13.80 -8.70
N ASN A 63 5.94 12.83 -9.59
CA ASN A 63 6.75 12.68 -10.80
C ASN A 63 8.27 12.53 -10.57
N SER A 64 8.73 12.29 -9.33
CA SER A 64 10.16 12.26 -8.99
C SER A 64 10.93 11.12 -9.66
N LEU A 65 10.25 10.08 -10.11
CA LEU A 65 10.85 8.94 -10.80
C LEU A 65 10.35 8.81 -12.25
N LYS A 66 9.85 9.92 -12.82
CA LYS A 66 9.38 9.92 -14.22
C LYS A 66 10.46 9.41 -15.17
N GLY A 67 10.09 8.44 -16.00
CA GLY A 67 10.99 7.81 -16.97
C GLY A 67 11.95 6.76 -16.39
N LYS A 68 11.99 6.59 -15.06
CA LYS A 68 12.80 5.56 -14.40
C LYS A 68 12.03 4.24 -14.29
N GLU A 69 12.76 3.19 -13.95
CA GLU A 69 12.18 1.90 -13.61
C GLU A 69 12.29 1.68 -12.10
N VAL A 70 11.22 1.16 -11.52
CA VAL A 70 11.09 0.95 -10.07
C VAL A 70 10.82 -0.52 -9.80
N VAL A 71 11.49 -1.07 -8.81
CA VAL A 71 11.22 -2.42 -8.29
C VAL A 71 10.43 -2.28 -7.00
N LEU A 72 9.20 -2.77 -6.99
CA LEU A 72 8.47 -3.04 -5.75
C LEU A 72 8.94 -4.38 -5.21
N PHE A 73 9.74 -4.34 -4.14
CA PHE A 73 10.35 -5.51 -3.54
C PHE A 73 9.54 -5.94 -2.30
N ALA A 74 8.70 -6.94 -2.47
CA ALA A 74 7.89 -7.54 -1.41
C ALA A 74 8.58 -8.77 -0.79
N THR A 75 7.89 -9.46 0.10
CA THR A 75 8.48 -10.47 0.98
C THR A 75 8.08 -11.92 0.64
N GLY A 76 7.39 -12.14 -0.47
CA GLY A 76 7.05 -13.49 -0.92
C GLY A 76 8.30 -14.30 -1.31
N PRO A 77 8.26 -15.65 -1.16
CA PRO A 77 9.42 -16.52 -1.40
C PRO A 77 10.06 -16.41 -2.79
N THR A 78 9.29 -16.03 -3.82
CA THR A 78 9.83 -15.90 -5.18
C THR A 78 10.92 -14.85 -5.31
N CYS A 79 11.03 -13.90 -4.35
CA CYS A 79 12.13 -12.95 -4.32
C CYS A 79 13.51 -13.63 -4.12
N ASN A 80 13.55 -14.90 -3.68
CA ASN A 80 14.80 -15.64 -3.56
C ASN A 80 15.45 -15.96 -4.90
N PHE A 81 14.68 -15.97 -5.97
CA PHE A 81 15.13 -16.20 -7.36
C PHE A 81 15.47 -14.91 -8.09
N PHE A 82 15.38 -13.78 -7.42
CA PHE A 82 15.63 -12.47 -8.03
C PHE A 82 17.05 -11.97 -7.70
N HIS A 83 17.75 -11.54 -8.73
CA HIS A 83 19.01 -10.81 -8.63
C HIS A 83 18.77 -9.33 -8.86
N ALA A 84 19.50 -8.48 -8.12
CA ALA A 84 19.32 -7.04 -8.24
C ALA A 84 19.71 -6.57 -9.65
N MET A 85 18.80 -5.83 -10.29
CA MET A 85 19.03 -5.19 -11.58
C MET A 85 19.74 -3.85 -11.38
N PRO A 86 20.74 -3.50 -12.20
CA PRO A 86 21.41 -2.21 -12.11
C PRO A 86 20.45 -1.07 -12.47
N ASP A 87 20.76 0.14 -12.01
CA ASP A 87 20.09 1.40 -12.39
C ASP A 87 18.58 1.45 -12.13
N LYS A 88 18.07 0.62 -11.23
CA LYS A 88 16.67 0.66 -10.79
C LYS A 88 16.54 1.32 -9.41
N THR A 89 15.37 1.89 -9.15
CA THR A 89 14.99 2.38 -7.83
C THR A 89 14.23 1.27 -7.09
N TYR A 90 14.63 0.97 -5.87
CA TYR A 90 14.06 -0.10 -5.07
C TYR A 90 13.17 0.42 -3.95
N VAL A 91 11.92 0.01 -3.97
CA VAL A 91 10.93 0.29 -2.92
C VAL A 91 10.62 -1.02 -2.21
N GLY A 92 11.11 -1.18 -1.01
CA GLY A 92 10.87 -2.37 -0.19
C GLY A 92 9.70 -2.21 0.77
N VAL A 93 9.21 -3.34 1.29
CA VAL A 93 8.14 -3.38 2.28
C VAL A 93 8.50 -4.25 3.47
N ASN A 94 8.17 -3.79 4.68
CA ASN A 94 8.38 -4.52 5.95
C ASN A 94 9.79 -5.15 6.05
N SER A 95 9.89 -6.49 6.08
CA SER A 95 11.16 -7.21 6.21
C SER A 95 12.02 -7.27 4.94
N ALA A 96 11.62 -6.62 3.86
CA ALA A 96 12.40 -6.60 2.60
C ALA A 96 13.86 -6.13 2.79
N TYR A 97 14.13 -5.29 3.78
CA TYR A 97 15.48 -4.81 4.13
C TYR A 97 16.45 -5.94 4.55
N LEU A 98 15.93 -7.10 4.93
CA LEU A 98 16.74 -8.27 5.29
C LEU A 98 17.39 -8.93 4.07
N LYS A 99 16.95 -8.62 2.86
CA LYS A 99 17.53 -9.17 1.63
C LYS A 99 18.86 -8.50 1.31
N GLN A 100 19.96 -9.17 1.65
CA GLN A 100 21.32 -8.60 1.62
C GLN A 100 21.81 -8.21 0.23
N ASN A 101 21.34 -8.86 -0.83
CA ASN A 101 21.75 -8.58 -2.21
C ASN A 101 20.92 -7.50 -2.90
N VAL A 102 20.02 -6.83 -2.18
CA VAL A 102 19.20 -5.73 -2.68
C VAL A 102 19.35 -4.53 -1.77
N LYS A 103 19.76 -3.40 -2.33
CA LYS A 103 19.82 -2.12 -1.60
C LYS A 103 18.55 -1.35 -1.88
N LEU A 104 17.77 -1.06 -0.83
CA LEU A 104 16.53 -0.29 -0.96
C LEU A 104 16.83 1.21 -0.94
N ASP A 105 16.09 1.97 -1.75
CA ASP A 105 16.05 3.44 -1.71
C ASP A 105 14.94 3.92 -0.78
N TYR A 106 13.83 3.19 -0.77
CA TYR A 106 12.65 3.47 0.06
C TYR A 106 12.18 2.22 0.77
N LEU A 107 11.67 2.37 1.99
CA LEU A 107 11.09 1.27 2.76
C LEU A 107 9.75 1.70 3.39
N PHE A 108 8.70 0.97 3.07
CA PHE A 108 7.37 1.12 3.66
C PHE A 108 7.16 0.10 4.77
N VAL A 109 6.74 0.57 5.93
CA VAL A 109 6.57 -0.26 7.13
C VAL A 109 5.20 0.01 7.74
N GLU A 110 4.33 -0.99 7.80
CA GLU A 110 3.01 -0.92 8.44
C GLU A 110 2.90 -1.84 9.65
N ASP A 111 3.60 -2.95 9.61
CA ASP A 111 3.49 -3.98 10.64
C ASP A 111 4.51 -3.77 11.74
N ARG A 112 4.02 -3.49 12.95
CA ARG A 112 4.88 -3.49 14.13
C ARG A 112 5.25 -4.92 14.56
N TYR A 113 4.36 -5.87 14.33
CA TYR A 113 4.47 -7.21 14.87
C TYR A 113 4.35 -8.27 13.77
N PRO A 114 5.14 -9.32 13.79
CA PRO A 114 6.33 -9.63 14.61
C PRO A 114 7.64 -9.14 13.99
N THR A 115 7.61 -8.68 12.74
CA THR A 115 8.78 -8.35 11.92
C THR A 115 9.58 -7.19 12.50
N ILE A 116 8.90 -6.25 13.16
CA ILE A 116 9.50 -5.01 13.62
C ILE A 116 9.89 -5.06 15.08
N ALA A 117 9.18 -5.80 15.93
CA ALA A 117 9.46 -5.83 17.37
C ALA A 117 10.93 -6.19 17.69
N ASN A 118 11.55 -7.04 16.86
CA ASN A 118 12.95 -7.43 17.00
C ASN A 118 13.88 -6.73 15.99
N GLY A 119 13.34 -6.05 14.98
CA GLY A 119 14.09 -5.47 13.87
C GLY A 119 14.02 -3.95 13.75
N ILE A 120 13.27 -3.25 14.63
CA ILE A 120 13.12 -1.80 14.51
C ILE A 120 14.45 -1.05 14.63
N ALA A 121 15.36 -1.52 15.48
CA ALA A 121 16.68 -0.94 15.61
C ALA A 121 17.51 -1.09 14.33
N ASP A 122 17.35 -2.19 13.62
CA ASP A 122 18.03 -2.44 12.36
C ASP A 122 17.38 -1.65 11.23
N ILE A 123 16.04 -1.55 11.21
CA ILE A 123 15.32 -0.67 10.27
C ILE A 123 15.76 0.78 10.44
N LYS A 124 15.89 1.28 11.69
CA LYS A 124 16.38 2.64 11.95
C LYS A 124 17.74 2.90 11.34
N LYS A 125 18.64 1.93 11.39
CA LYS A 125 20.02 2.03 10.88
C LYS A 125 20.12 1.78 9.37
N TYR A 126 19.10 1.15 8.77
CA TYR A 126 19.15 0.81 7.35
C TYR A 126 19.19 2.09 6.49
N PRO A 127 20.13 2.22 5.56
CA PRO A 127 20.39 3.49 4.86
C PRO A 127 19.41 3.72 3.69
N CYS A 128 18.13 3.93 3.98
CA CYS A 128 17.12 4.28 2.99
C CYS A 128 16.12 5.30 3.56
N LYS A 129 15.33 5.92 2.70
CA LYS A 129 14.19 6.72 3.14
C LYS A 129 13.07 5.81 3.65
N LYS A 130 12.55 6.08 4.85
CA LYS A 130 11.57 5.24 5.54
C LYS A 130 10.21 5.93 5.62
N PHE A 131 9.16 5.16 5.36
CA PHE A 131 7.77 5.55 5.50
C PHE A 131 7.09 4.61 6.48
N TYR A 132 6.55 5.17 7.58
CA TYR A 132 5.87 4.39 8.60
C TYR A 132 4.38 4.64 8.56
N GLY A 133 3.61 3.56 8.38
CA GLY A 133 2.17 3.59 8.29
C GLY A 133 1.52 3.77 9.67
N VAL A 134 0.55 4.68 9.73
CA VAL A 134 -0.34 4.87 10.87
C VAL A 134 -1.74 4.43 10.44
N HIS A 135 -2.29 3.45 11.11
CA HIS A 135 -3.64 2.99 10.81
C HIS A 135 -4.64 4.09 11.16
N TYR A 136 -5.49 4.42 10.20
CA TYR A 136 -6.34 5.59 10.27
C TYR A 136 -7.64 5.39 11.02
N MET A 137 -8.17 4.17 11.05
CA MET A 137 -9.44 3.86 11.70
C MET A 137 -9.36 2.59 12.54
N GLN A 138 -9.68 2.77 13.83
CA GLN A 138 -10.20 1.67 14.62
C GLN A 138 -11.58 2.03 15.16
N PRO A 139 -12.55 1.11 15.08
CA PRO A 139 -13.71 1.21 15.94
C PRO A 139 -13.22 1.05 17.37
N ALA A 140 -13.58 2.02 18.24
CA ALA A 140 -13.43 2.05 19.69
C ALA A 140 -12.61 0.89 20.30
N GLY A 141 -11.32 1.07 20.43
CA GLY A 141 -10.42 0.08 20.99
C GLY A 141 -8.98 0.42 20.63
N GLU A 142 -8.05 -0.12 21.21
CA GLU A 142 -6.63 0.13 21.19
C GLU A 142 -6.02 0.42 19.79
N PRO A 143 -5.07 1.34 19.65
CA PRO A 143 -4.41 1.58 18.38
C PRO A 143 -3.70 0.30 17.91
N PHE A 144 -4.17 -0.26 16.80
CA PHE A 144 -3.53 -1.41 16.18
C PHE A 144 -2.17 -0.96 15.64
N SER A 145 -1.11 -1.50 16.23
CA SER A 145 0.28 -1.40 15.79
C SER A 145 0.75 -0.02 15.32
N SER A 146 0.41 1.03 16.02
CA SER A 146 1.14 2.28 15.81
C SER A 146 2.58 2.04 16.24
N ILE A 147 3.49 2.15 15.29
CA ILE A 147 4.91 2.32 15.59
C ILE A 147 4.99 3.53 16.52
N SER A 148 5.56 3.37 17.70
CA SER A 148 5.64 4.47 18.67
C SER A 148 6.52 5.58 18.10
N GLN A 149 6.33 6.82 18.57
CA GLN A 149 7.21 7.93 18.15
C GLN A 149 8.68 7.63 18.46
N ASP A 150 8.96 6.93 19.55
CA ASP A 150 10.31 6.51 19.95
C ASP A 150 10.92 5.46 19.00
N ASP A 151 10.07 4.77 18.25
CA ASP A 151 10.48 3.78 17.26
C ASP A 151 10.82 4.41 15.91
N LEU A 152 10.49 5.68 15.68
CA LEU A 152 10.78 6.36 14.42
C LEU A 152 12.25 6.77 14.36
N SER A 153 12.83 6.69 13.17
CA SER A 153 14.10 7.35 12.86
C SER A 153 13.87 8.82 12.55
N ASP A 154 14.88 9.68 12.78
CA ASP A 154 14.78 11.13 12.56
C ASP A 154 14.42 11.51 11.12
N ASP A 155 14.77 10.66 10.16
CA ASP A 155 14.48 10.83 8.73
C ASP A 155 13.17 10.18 8.29
N ALA A 156 12.41 9.57 9.20
CA ALA A 156 11.18 8.85 8.88
C ALA A 156 10.03 9.79 8.54
N GLU A 157 9.28 9.40 7.54
CA GLU A 157 7.99 10.02 7.20
C GLU A 157 6.85 9.15 7.70
N GLN A 158 5.80 9.75 8.21
CA GLN A 158 4.59 9.03 8.59
C GLN A 158 3.51 9.22 7.55
N PHE A 159 2.82 8.14 7.21
CA PHE A 159 1.65 8.18 6.33
C PHE A 159 0.46 7.48 6.98
N TYR A 160 -0.73 7.84 6.53
CA TYR A 160 -1.97 7.23 6.98
C TYR A 160 -2.48 6.26 5.92
N PHE A 161 -2.94 5.11 6.37
CA PHE A 161 -3.52 4.12 5.49
C PHE A 161 -4.85 3.59 6.03
N LEU A 162 -5.63 3.05 5.14
CA LEU A 162 -6.91 2.43 5.42
C LEU A 162 -6.88 0.98 4.95
N ASN A 163 -7.31 0.08 5.84
CA ASN A 163 -7.51 -1.31 5.49
C ASN A 163 -8.99 -1.52 5.20
N TYR A 164 -9.36 -1.54 3.92
CA TYR A 164 -10.74 -1.66 3.50
C TYR A 164 -10.97 -2.83 2.56
N ASP A 165 -12.24 -3.27 2.54
CA ASP A 165 -12.73 -4.07 1.44
C ASP A 165 -12.70 -3.23 0.15
N PRO A 166 -12.13 -3.73 -0.95
CA PRO A 166 -12.07 -3.05 -2.24
C PRO A 166 -13.43 -2.55 -2.74
N GLU A 167 -14.52 -3.20 -2.35
CA GLU A 167 -15.87 -2.83 -2.78
C GLU A 167 -16.38 -1.56 -2.11
N GLU A 168 -16.01 -1.30 -0.84
CA GLU A 168 -16.51 -0.14 -0.09
C GLU A 168 -15.78 1.16 -0.44
N LEU A 169 -14.46 1.11 -0.66
CA LEU A 169 -13.66 2.29 -0.98
C LEU A 169 -13.26 2.40 -2.44
N GLY A 170 -13.48 1.36 -3.22
CA GLY A 170 -13.11 1.33 -4.63
C GLY A 170 -13.56 2.56 -5.41
N PHE A 171 -14.66 3.18 -5.00
CA PHE A 171 -15.16 4.40 -5.62
C PHE A 171 -14.23 5.60 -5.36
N PHE A 172 -13.84 5.88 -4.12
CA PHE A 172 -12.98 7.04 -3.82
C PHE A 172 -11.55 6.87 -4.33
N ALA A 173 -10.98 5.69 -4.18
CA ALA A 173 -9.64 5.43 -4.70
C ALA A 173 -9.61 5.39 -6.24
N ARG A 174 -10.66 4.89 -6.89
CA ARG A 174 -10.78 4.90 -8.36
C ARG A 174 -10.86 6.31 -8.95
N MET A 175 -11.36 7.27 -8.20
CA MET A 175 -11.59 8.63 -8.65
C MET A 175 -10.44 9.60 -8.34
N ASN A 176 -9.56 9.25 -7.39
CA ASN A 176 -8.53 10.18 -6.92
C ASN A 176 -7.14 9.55 -6.91
N ALA A 177 -6.35 9.89 -7.93
CA ALA A 177 -4.95 9.49 -8.03
C ALA A 177 -4.02 10.31 -7.13
N ASP A 178 -4.48 11.43 -6.57
CA ASP A 178 -3.69 12.30 -5.71
C ASP A 178 -3.61 11.74 -4.29
N ILE A 179 -2.49 11.09 -3.98
CA ILE A 179 -2.24 10.49 -2.66
C ILE A 179 -1.99 11.52 -1.56
N THR A 180 -1.82 12.79 -1.89
CA THR A 180 -1.68 13.86 -0.89
C THR A 180 -3.03 14.24 -0.26
N THR A 181 -4.12 13.88 -0.90
CA THR A 181 -5.48 14.25 -0.52
C THR A 181 -6.33 13.09 0.01
N ARG A 182 -5.75 11.90 0.12
CA ARG A 182 -6.41 10.71 0.64
C ARG A 182 -5.45 9.85 1.44
N PRO A 183 -5.92 9.02 2.39
CA PRO A 183 -5.12 7.95 2.96
C PRO A 183 -4.65 6.98 1.87
N LEU A 184 -3.49 6.34 2.07
CA LEU A 184 -3.08 5.24 1.22
C LEU A 184 -3.94 4.01 1.50
N THR A 185 -4.08 3.14 0.52
CA THR A 185 -4.92 1.96 0.64
C THR A 185 -4.09 0.71 0.85
N THR A 186 -4.54 -0.14 1.77
CA THR A 186 -4.00 -1.50 1.92
C THR A 186 -5.14 -2.51 1.77
N TYR A 187 -4.88 -3.56 1.00
CA TYR A 187 -5.77 -4.70 0.82
C TYR A 187 -5.17 -5.93 1.53
N GLY A 188 -4.82 -5.73 2.81
CA GLY A 188 -4.15 -6.76 3.60
C GLY A 188 -2.65 -6.92 3.32
N SER A 189 -2.03 -5.97 2.61
CA SER A 189 -0.59 -5.97 2.35
C SER A 189 -0.05 -4.56 2.18
N VAL A 190 1.06 -4.26 2.83
CA VAL A 190 1.82 -3.01 2.68
C VAL A 190 2.35 -2.78 1.26
N ALA A 191 2.36 -3.81 0.41
CA ALA A 191 2.72 -3.67 -1.00
C ALA A 191 1.81 -2.69 -1.75
N PHE A 192 0.55 -2.54 -1.32
CA PHE A 192 -0.40 -1.63 -1.97
C PHE A 192 -0.14 -0.17 -1.62
N THR A 193 0.22 0.16 -0.37
CA THR A 193 0.61 1.51 0.00
C THR A 193 1.91 1.94 -0.67
N ALA A 194 2.86 1.01 -0.79
CA ALA A 194 4.06 1.22 -1.58
C ALA A 194 3.73 1.43 -3.07
N MET A 195 2.75 0.69 -3.62
CA MET A 195 2.31 0.85 -5.01
C MET A 195 1.63 2.20 -5.26
N ASP A 196 0.81 2.70 -4.32
CA ASP A 196 0.26 4.06 -4.37
C ASP A 196 1.38 5.11 -4.53
N PHE A 197 2.42 5.01 -3.70
CA PHE A 197 3.58 5.90 -3.77
C PHE A 197 4.34 5.75 -5.09
N ILE A 198 4.61 4.51 -5.53
CA ILE A 198 5.33 4.26 -6.78
C ILE A 198 4.59 4.90 -7.96
N LEU A 199 3.30 4.65 -8.10
CA LEU A 199 2.50 5.25 -9.19
C LEU A 199 2.51 6.78 -9.13
N TRP A 200 2.45 7.38 -7.93
CA TRP A 200 2.55 8.83 -7.74
C TRP A 200 3.86 9.43 -8.26
N THR A 201 4.94 8.65 -8.19
CA THR A 201 6.25 9.06 -8.74
C THR A 201 6.34 8.98 -10.26
N HIS A 202 5.33 8.42 -10.97
CA HIS A 202 5.22 8.28 -12.42
C HIS A 202 6.41 7.55 -13.10
N PRO A 203 6.80 6.35 -12.66
CA PRO A 203 7.83 5.60 -13.33
C PRO A 203 7.37 5.12 -14.72
N LYS A 204 8.30 4.84 -15.64
CA LYS A 204 7.95 4.20 -16.91
C LYS A 204 7.61 2.71 -16.75
N ARG A 205 8.17 2.06 -15.72
CA ARG A 205 7.92 0.63 -15.44
C ARG A 205 8.03 0.33 -13.95
N VAL A 206 7.15 -0.56 -13.48
CA VAL A 206 7.17 -1.14 -12.13
C VAL A 206 7.38 -2.64 -12.26
N TRP A 207 8.44 -3.15 -11.63
CA TRP A 207 8.72 -4.57 -11.50
C TRP A 207 8.22 -5.07 -10.14
N LEU A 208 7.31 -6.04 -10.13
CA LEU A 208 6.79 -6.66 -8.91
C LEU A 208 7.64 -7.89 -8.58
N VAL A 209 8.37 -7.85 -7.48
CA VAL A 209 9.24 -8.93 -6.99
C VAL A 209 8.74 -9.41 -5.63
N GLY A 210 8.56 -10.71 -5.45
CA GLY A 210 8.05 -11.27 -4.21
C GLY A 210 6.61 -10.87 -3.88
N CYS A 211 5.85 -10.41 -4.88
CA CYS A 211 4.42 -10.14 -4.77
C CYS A 211 3.60 -11.41 -5.07
N ASP A 212 3.87 -12.49 -4.33
CA ASP A 212 3.40 -13.83 -4.67
C ASP A 212 1.87 -13.96 -4.63
N CYS A 213 1.20 -13.19 -3.77
CA CYS A 213 -0.26 -13.23 -3.61
C CYS A 213 -0.78 -14.66 -3.44
N ALA A 214 -0.08 -15.44 -2.63
CA ALA A 214 -0.35 -16.85 -2.36
C ALA A 214 -0.06 -17.18 -0.89
N ALA A 215 -0.55 -18.34 -0.44
CA ALA A 215 -0.32 -18.82 0.94
C ALA A 215 1.06 -19.52 1.07
N THR A 216 2.10 -18.90 0.54
CA THR A 216 3.45 -19.47 0.45
C THR A 216 4.40 -19.04 1.55
N GLY A 217 3.95 -18.16 2.49
CA GLY A 217 4.80 -17.62 3.55
C GLY A 217 5.67 -16.43 3.09
N HIS A 218 6.78 -16.23 3.78
CA HIS A 218 7.74 -15.15 3.52
C HIS A 218 9.13 -15.72 3.23
N PHE A 219 9.96 -14.94 2.55
CA PHE A 219 11.31 -15.36 2.18
C PHE A 219 12.26 -15.49 3.39
N ASP A 220 11.96 -14.81 4.47
CA ASP A 220 12.81 -14.77 5.66
C ASP A 220 12.26 -15.69 6.77
N ALA A 221 13.17 -16.43 7.41
CA ALA A 221 12.83 -17.38 8.47
C ALA A 221 12.32 -16.70 9.75
N VAL A 222 12.61 -15.41 9.95
CA VAL A 222 12.14 -14.65 11.13
C VAL A 222 10.66 -14.37 11.00
N THR A 223 10.24 -13.86 9.84
CA THR A 223 8.83 -13.60 9.55
C THR A 223 8.04 -14.91 9.43
N ASP A 224 8.63 -15.92 8.81
CA ASP A 224 8.00 -17.24 8.63
C ASP A 224 7.84 -18.00 9.96
N LYS A 225 8.78 -17.85 10.88
CA LYS A 225 8.73 -18.44 12.22
C LYS A 225 7.49 -18.01 13.01
N PHE A 226 7.01 -16.82 12.80
CA PHE A 226 5.80 -16.31 13.43
C PHE A 226 4.53 -16.78 12.73
N LYS A 227 4.64 -17.62 11.67
CA LYS A 227 3.56 -18.22 10.89
C LYS A 227 2.29 -17.42 11.02
N ARG A 228 2.27 -16.27 10.39
CA ARG A 228 1.07 -15.47 10.41
C ARG A 228 -0.05 -16.30 9.82
N ALA A 229 -1.11 -16.45 10.60
CA ALA A 229 -2.42 -16.84 10.09
C ALA A 229 -2.92 -15.90 8.97
N ALA A 230 -2.13 -14.88 8.64
CA ALA A 230 -2.44 -13.84 7.67
C ALA A 230 -2.54 -14.30 6.23
N CYS A 231 -1.96 -15.43 5.87
CA CYS A 231 -2.11 -15.98 4.53
C CYS A 231 -3.20 -17.06 4.47
N ASN A 232 -4.32 -16.85 5.16
CA ASN A 232 -5.50 -17.66 4.91
C ASN A 232 -6.09 -17.33 3.53
N THR A 233 -6.95 -18.20 3.03
CA THR A 233 -7.59 -18.06 1.71
C THR A 233 -8.31 -16.74 1.52
N ASN A 234 -8.90 -16.17 2.56
CA ASN A 234 -9.60 -14.88 2.51
C ASN A 234 -8.62 -13.72 2.33
N ALA A 235 -7.49 -13.72 3.04
CA ALA A 235 -6.46 -12.71 2.88
C ALA A 235 -5.85 -12.73 1.46
N VAL A 236 -5.58 -13.92 0.92
CA VAL A 236 -5.10 -14.09 -0.47
C VAL A 236 -6.14 -13.56 -1.47
N ALA A 237 -7.43 -13.89 -1.27
CA ALA A 237 -8.50 -13.40 -2.14
C ALA A 237 -8.62 -11.87 -2.10
N THR A 238 -8.51 -11.26 -0.92
CA THR A 238 -8.52 -9.81 -0.75
C THR A 238 -7.32 -9.16 -1.44
N MET A 239 -6.12 -9.69 -1.26
CA MET A 239 -4.93 -9.21 -1.96
C MET A 239 -5.07 -9.31 -3.48
N LYS A 240 -5.63 -10.42 -4.00
CA LYS A 240 -5.85 -10.58 -5.44
C LYS A 240 -6.83 -9.55 -5.99
N LYS A 241 -7.94 -9.28 -5.29
CA LYS A 241 -8.86 -8.19 -5.62
C LYS A 241 -8.13 -6.83 -5.64
N GLY A 242 -7.26 -6.57 -4.66
CA GLY A 242 -6.43 -5.37 -4.62
C GLY A 242 -5.54 -5.22 -5.85
N TRP A 243 -4.86 -6.27 -6.29
CA TRP A 243 -4.02 -6.22 -7.50
C TRP A 243 -4.81 -6.01 -8.79
N LEU A 244 -5.99 -6.63 -8.92
CA LEU A 244 -6.90 -6.36 -10.04
C LEU A 244 -7.38 -4.90 -10.05
N PHE A 245 -7.66 -4.35 -8.86
CA PHE A 245 -7.95 -2.93 -8.73
C PHE A 245 -6.77 -2.06 -9.20
N TYR A 246 -5.53 -2.38 -8.80
CA TYR A 246 -4.35 -1.61 -9.23
C TYR A 246 -4.05 -1.75 -10.72
N GLN A 247 -4.39 -2.86 -11.35
CA GLN A 247 -4.33 -3.01 -12.80
C GLN A 247 -5.26 -2.00 -13.50
N GLU A 248 -6.53 -1.92 -13.06
CA GLU A 248 -7.50 -0.96 -13.60
C GLU A 248 -7.10 0.50 -13.29
N PHE A 249 -6.69 0.75 -12.04
CA PHE A 249 -6.30 2.08 -11.56
C PHE A 249 -5.07 2.62 -12.30
N ALA A 250 -4.05 1.83 -12.47
CA ALA A 250 -2.86 2.21 -13.22
C ALA A 250 -3.19 2.45 -14.70
N GLY A 251 -3.97 1.57 -15.32
CA GLY A 251 -4.41 1.75 -16.71
C GLY A 251 -5.20 3.04 -16.94
N ARG A 252 -5.95 3.51 -15.93
CA ARG A 252 -6.74 4.74 -16.00
C ARG A 252 -5.93 6.00 -15.73
N HIS A 253 -5.09 6.00 -14.68
CA HIS A 253 -4.45 7.21 -14.17
C HIS A 253 -2.97 7.31 -14.55
N TYR A 254 -2.34 6.20 -14.90
CA TYR A 254 -0.92 6.07 -15.22
C TYR A 254 -0.69 5.19 -16.47
N PRO A 255 -1.38 5.48 -17.61
CA PRO A 255 -1.37 4.60 -18.78
C PRO A 255 0.03 4.43 -19.40
N GLU A 256 0.98 5.30 -19.06
CA GLU A 256 2.36 5.24 -19.51
C GLU A 256 3.25 4.37 -18.64
N THR A 257 2.73 3.91 -17.49
CA THR A 257 3.46 3.05 -16.54
C THR A 257 3.16 1.59 -16.82
N GLU A 258 4.14 0.85 -17.29
CA GLU A 258 4.03 -0.60 -17.44
C GLU A 258 4.24 -1.29 -16.08
N ILE A 259 3.41 -2.29 -15.76
CA ILE A 259 3.57 -3.12 -14.57
C ILE A 259 3.92 -4.54 -15.02
N VAL A 260 5.00 -5.10 -14.48
CA VAL A 260 5.54 -6.42 -14.84
C VAL A 260 5.70 -7.26 -13.58
N SER A 261 5.16 -8.47 -13.58
CA SER A 261 5.32 -9.45 -12.49
C SER A 261 6.52 -10.36 -12.76
N ILE A 262 7.47 -10.40 -11.82
CA ILE A 262 8.59 -11.35 -11.88
C ILE A 262 8.25 -12.59 -11.06
N ASN A 263 8.35 -13.76 -11.69
CA ASN A 263 8.02 -15.07 -11.12
C ASN A 263 6.62 -15.10 -10.49
N PRO A 264 5.55 -14.75 -11.22
CA PRO A 264 4.21 -14.65 -10.65
C PRO A 264 3.68 -15.99 -10.18
N VAL A 265 3.07 -16.01 -8.99
CA VAL A 265 2.36 -17.18 -8.44
C VAL A 265 0.85 -16.91 -8.50
N GLY A 266 0.29 -16.20 -7.51
CA GLY A 266 -1.14 -15.86 -7.48
C GLY A 266 -1.53 -14.74 -8.43
N LEU A 267 -0.57 -14.01 -8.99
CA LEU A 267 -0.78 -12.90 -9.93
C LEU A 267 -0.55 -13.29 -11.40
N LYS A 268 -0.35 -14.57 -11.69
CA LYS A 268 -0.14 -15.03 -13.07
C LYS A 268 -1.26 -14.55 -13.98
N GLY A 269 -0.90 -13.87 -15.07
CA GLY A 269 -1.83 -13.32 -16.06
C GLY A 269 -2.56 -12.03 -15.63
N VAL A 270 -2.25 -11.47 -14.45
CA VAL A 270 -2.80 -10.15 -14.02
C VAL A 270 -2.04 -9.02 -14.69
N PHE A 271 -0.72 -9.12 -14.73
CA PHE A 271 0.17 -8.19 -15.40
C PHE A 271 0.97 -8.94 -16.48
N ARG A 272 1.93 -8.27 -17.12
CA ARG A 272 2.89 -8.95 -17.96
C ARG A 272 3.78 -9.84 -17.06
N ASP A 273 3.82 -11.12 -17.36
CA ASP A 273 4.58 -12.11 -16.62
C ASP A 273 5.97 -12.27 -17.21
N VAL A 274 7.00 -12.25 -16.35
CA VAL A 274 8.39 -12.50 -16.72
C VAL A 274 8.99 -13.46 -15.70
N TYR A 275 9.83 -14.37 -16.15
CA TYR A 275 10.42 -15.39 -15.28
C TYR A 275 11.94 -15.31 -15.26
N THR A 276 12.54 -15.48 -14.09
CA THR A 276 14.01 -15.60 -13.98
C THR A 276 14.45 -17.01 -14.36
N GLU A 277 15.66 -17.15 -14.90
CA GLU A 277 16.24 -18.47 -15.22
C GLU A 277 16.33 -19.37 -13.99
N SER A 278 16.72 -18.80 -12.83
CA SER A 278 16.80 -19.54 -11.57
C SER A 278 15.47 -20.10 -11.13
N TYR A 279 14.36 -19.35 -11.31
CA TYR A 279 13.02 -19.82 -10.99
C TYR A 279 12.58 -20.96 -11.95
N LEU A 280 12.81 -20.78 -13.25
CA LEU A 280 12.45 -21.81 -14.24
C LEU A 280 13.25 -23.10 -14.06
N ASN A 281 14.47 -23.06 -13.54
CA ASN A 281 15.27 -24.24 -13.24
C ASN A 281 14.65 -25.09 -12.11
N GLU A 282 14.00 -24.45 -11.14
CA GLU A 282 13.30 -25.15 -10.05
C GLU A 282 11.84 -25.48 -10.38
N HIS A 283 11.31 -24.95 -11.49
CA HIS A 283 9.94 -25.15 -11.97
C HIS A 283 9.90 -25.72 -13.40
N PRO A 284 10.37 -26.97 -13.60
CA PRO A 284 10.44 -27.58 -14.94
C PRO A 284 9.06 -27.81 -15.58
N GLU A 285 7.98 -27.73 -14.82
CA GLU A 285 6.60 -27.79 -15.32
C GLU A 285 6.20 -26.55 -16.13
N ILE A 286 6.97 -25.46 -16.04
CA ILE A 286 6.72 -24.24 -16.83
C ILE A 286 7.40 -24.39 -18.18
N ASP A 287 6.62 -24.33 -19.24
CA ASP A 287 7.16 -24.37 -20.61
C ASP A 287 7.94 -23.08 -20.93
N ARG A 288 9.25 -23.19 -20.97
CA ARG A 288 10.16 -22.05 -21.24
C ARG A 288 9.95 -21.41 -22.60
N ALA A 289 9.45 -22.15 -23.58
CA ALA A 289 9.18 -21.60 -24.90
C ALA A 289 7.90 -20.74 -24.93
N ALA A 290 7.04 -20.95 -23.95
CA ALA A 290 5.76 -20.24 -23.84
C ALA A 290 5.80 -19.01 -22.91
N VAL A 291 6.94 -18.72 -22.24
CA VAL A 291 7.06 -17.64 -21.28
C VAL A 291 8.17 -16.68 -21.63
N GLU A 292 8.05 -15.45 -21.15
CA GLU A 292 9.11 -14.46 -21.27
C GLU A 292 10.14 -14.64 -20.15
N VAL A 293 11.40 -14.70 -20.53
CA VAL A 293 12.52 -14.85 -19.59
C VAL A 293 13.20 -13.52 -19.36
N LEU A 294 13.39 -13.15 -18.10
CA LEU A 294 14.14 -11.97 -17.72
C LEU A 294 15.62 -12.18 -18.06
N ARG A 295 16.14 -11.34 -18.94
CA ARG A 295 17.58 -11.33 -19.25
C ARG A 295 18.30 -10.58 -18.15
N GLU A 296 19.27 -11.22 -17.52
CA GLU A 296 20.05 -10.64 -16.41
C GLU A 296 20.92 -9.46 -16.87
N ASP A 297 21.12 -9.28 -18.17
CA ASP A 297 21.95 -8.24 -18.79
C ASP A 297 21.12 -6.98 -19.23
N ALA A 298 19.84 -6.91 -18.89
CA ALA A 298 18.95 -5.86 -19.39
C ALA A 298 18.78 -4.68 -18.41
#